data_101935df484b84a16cf50cd09584def9
#
_entry.id   101935df484b84a16cf50cd09584def9
#
_cell.length_a   1.000
_cell.length_b   1.000
_cell.length_c   1.000
_cell.angle_alpha   90.00
_cell.angle_beta   90.00
_cell.angle_gamma   90.00
#
_symmetry.space_group_name_H-M   'P 1'
#
loop_
_entity.id
_entity.type
_entity.pdbx_description
1 polymer ?
#
loop_
_entity_poly.entity_id
_entity_poly.type
_entity_poly.pdbx_seq_one_letter_code
_entity_poly.pdbx_strand_id
1 'polypeptide(L)'
;MPTAISRSRVWSVLTTPAAIPQTGPRLKTNLDTDLLKLIAIAAMLIDHIGGAFFPEVGVFRWIGRLAFPIFCYCLTVGLLYTHDVRKYLTRLGIFALVSQPFYILAFHPVGEFWANLTNWNIFFTLFLSLLGMYGLKERKWWLFALALFTVSWWNFDYSGTGIQLMLIFYLCRNRPRLGAALYLLSYLPALMNGW
;
A
#
# COMPACT_ATOMS: atom_id res chain seq x y z
N MET A 1 10.73 -15.85 -36.54
CA MET A 1 11.66 -15.88 -35.38
C MET A 1 11.26 -14.76 -34.43
N PRO A 2 10.76 -15.04 -33.23
CA PRO A 2 10.44 -13.97 -32.26
C PRO A 2 11.75 -13.45 -31.65
N THR A 3 11.97 -12.16 -31.78
CA THR A 3 13.12 -11.46 -31.20
C THR A 3 13.10 -11.59 -29.69
N ALA A 4 14.08 -12.31 -29.17
CA ALA A 4 14.30 -12.43 -27.72
C ALA A 4 14.48 -11.02 -27.12
N ILE A 5 13.48 -10.58 -26.35
CA ILE A 5 13.62 -9.37 -25.53
C ILE A 5 14.74 -9.67 -24.53
N SER A 6 15.88 -9.01 -24.73
CA SER A 6 17.08 -9.22 -23.92
C SER A 6 16.72 -9.02 -22.43
N ARG A 7 17.02 -10.01 -21.59
CA ARG A 7 16.85 -9.97 -20.12
C ARG A 7 17.45 -8.69 -19.51
N SER A 8 18.49 -8.14 -20.12
CA SER A 8 19.12 -6.88 -19.71
C SER A 8 18.19 -5.66 -19.78
N ARG A 9 17.24 -5.61 -20.71
CA ARG A 9 16.28 -4.49 -20.83
C ARG A 9 15.21 -4.50 -19.74
N VAL A 10 14.75 -5.67 -19.32
CA VAL A 10 13.79 -5.78 -18.23
C VAL A 10 14.43 -5.31 -16.92
N TRP A 11 15.67 -5.68 -16.70
CA TRP A 11 16.42 -5.28 -15.50
C TRP A 11 16.76 -3.79 -15.48
N SER A 12 17.08 -3.18 -16.61
CA SER A 12 17.34 -1.74 -16.67
C SER A 12 16.11 -0.90 -16.33
N VAL A 13 14.91 -1.37 -16.65
CA VAL A 13 13.65 -0.69 -16.27
C VAL A 13 13.41 -0.75 -14.76
N LEU A 14 13.81 -1.84 -14.11
CA LEU A 14 13.62 -2.04 -12.67
C LEU A 14 14.69 -1.36 -11.82
N THR A 15 15.88 -1.11 -12.36
CA THR A 15 17.07 -0.75 -11.58
C THR A 15 17.67 0.60 -11.91
N THR A 16 17.35 1.19 -13.06
CA THR A 16 17.76 2.56 -13.35
C THR A 16 16.80 3.49 -12.63
N PRO A 17 17.29 4.37 -11.71
CA PRO A 17 16.50 5.52 -11.34
C PRO A 17 16.30 6.29 -12.64
N ALA A 18 15.11 6.18 -13.24
CA ALA A 18 14.79 6.91 -14.44
C ALA A 18 15.05 8.38 -14.10
N ALA A 19 16.03 8.99 -14.80
CA ALA A 19 16.19 10.43 -14.76
C ALA A 19 14.81 10.99 -15.14
N ILE A 20 14.11 11.56 -14.16
CA ILE A 20 12.81 12.17 -14.36
C ILE A 20 13.04 13.26 -15.40
N PRO A 21 12.37 13.23 -16.56
CA PRO A 21 12.47 14.32 -17.49
C PRO A 21 12.09 15.59 -16.74
N GLN A 22 12.99 16.55 -16.65
CA GLN A 22 12.86 17.80 -15.88
C GLN A 22 11.77 18.74 -16.45
N THR A 23 10.98 18.29 -17.44
CA THR A 23 10.05 19.08 -18.25
C THR A 23 8.57 18.90 -17.92
N GLY A 24 8.21 18.09 -16.91
CA GLY A 24 6.84 18.07 -16.35
C GLY A 24 6.70 19.10 -15.23
N PRO A 25 5.48 19.58 -14.90
CA PRO A 25 5.28 20.37 -13.72
C PRO A 25 5.85 19.59 -12.56
N ARG A 26 6.93 20.10 -11.95
CA ARG A 26 7.48 19.54 -10.71
C ARG A 26 6.33 19.62 -9.74
N LEU A 27 5.73 18.47 -9.41
CA LEU A 27 4.91 18.36 -8.23
C LEU A 27 5.72 19.05 -7.14
N LYS A 28 5.18 20.12 -6.56
CA LYS A 28 5.77 20.81 -5.40
C LYS A 28 5.71 19.82 -4.26
N THR A 29 6.72 18.98 -4.17
CA THR A 29 6.76 17.57 -3.77
C THR A 29 6.35 17.31 -2.33
N ASN A 30 6.28 18.30 -1.46
CA ASN A 30 5.96 18.08 -0.07
C ASN A 30 4.49 18.40 0.25
N LEU A 31 3.94 19.50 -0.28
CA LEU A 31 2.56 19.87 0.04
C LEU A 31 1.53 18.89 -0.55
N ASP A 32 1.74 18.42 -1.77
CA ASP A 32 0.76 17.55 -2.45
C ASP A 32 0.69 16.15 -1.84
N THR A 33 1.84 15.58 -1.47
CA THR A 33 1.88 14.26 -0.80
C THR A 33 1.41 14.35 0.65
N ASP A 34 1.64 15.43 1.35
CA ASP A 34 1.20 15.61 2.72
C ASP A 34 -0.31 15.88 2.77
N LEU A 35 -0.85 16.61 1.81
CA LEU A 35 -2.29 16.78 1.64
C LEU A 35 -2.98 15.44 1.33
N LEU A 36 -2.40 14.62 0.43
CA LEU A 36 -2.93 13.28 0.14
C LEU A 36 -2.92 12.38 1.38
N LYS A 37 -1.87 12.43 2.21
CA LYS A 37 -1.83 11.69 3.47
C LYS A 37 -2.93 12.15 4.43
N LEU A 38 -3.17 13.47 4.55
CA LEU A 38 -4.26 14.00 5.36
C LEU A 38 -5.63 13.53 4.88
N ILE A 39 -5.86 13.55 3.57
CA ILE A 39 -7.10 13.03 2.97
C ILE A 39 -7.25 11.54 3.28
N ALA A 40 -6.19 10.75 3.15
CA ALA A 40 -6.21 9.32 3.47
C ALA A 40 -6.49 9.05 4.95
N ILE A 41 -5.89 9.84 5.87
CA ILE A 41 -6.14 9.75 7.31
C ILE A 41 -7.60 10.11 7.61
N ALA A 42 -8.13 11.18 7.02
CA ALA A 42 -9.52 11.57 7.19
C ALA A 42 -10.49 10.50 6.68
N ALA A 43 -10.23 9.95 5.51
CA ALA A 43 -11.03 8.86 4.94
C ALA A 43 -10.99 7.60 5.82
N MET A 44 -9.82 7.25 6.36
CA MET A 44 -9.66 6.13 7.28
C MET A 44 -10.41 6.38 8.60
N LEU A 45 -10.35 7.60 9.14
CA LEU A 45 -11.09 7.95 10.34
C LEU A 45 -12.61 7.83 10.13
N ILE A 46 -13.10 8.28 8.97
CA ILE A 46 -14.51 8.14 8.57
C ILE A 46 -14.90 6.65 8.49
N ASP A 47 -14.05 5.79 7.91
CA ASP A 47 -14.27 4.35 7.88
C ASP A 47 -14.39 3.73 9.27
N HIS A 48 -13.47 4.08 10.16
CA HIS A 48 -13.45 3.55 11.53
C HIS A 48 -14.66 4.01 12.34
N ILE A 49 -15.02 5.29 12.26
CA ILE A 49 -16.22 5.82 12.90
C ILE A 49 -17.46 5.14 12.31
N GLY A 50 -17.53 5.02 10.99
CA GLY A 50 -18.64 4.35 10.32
C GLY A 50 -18.76 2.87 10.74
N GLY A 51 -17.65 2.15 10.77
CA GLY A 51 -17.64 0.73 11.16
C GLY A 51 -17.97 0.48 12.62
N ALA A 52 -17.55 1.39 13.53
CA ALA A 52 -17.78 1.24 14.95
C ALA A 52 -19.18 1.70 15.40
N PHE A 53 -19.71 2.80 14.82
CA PHE A 53 -20.95 3.45 15.29
C PHE A 53 -22.12 3.31 14.32
N PHE A 54 -21.87 3.12 13.03
CA PHE A 54 -22.88 3.09 11.97
C PHE A 54 -22.65 1.95 10.98
N PRO A 55 -22.60 0.68 11.44
CA PRO A 55 -22.27 -0.48 10.60
C PRO A 55 -23.22 -0.67 9.42
N GLU A 56 -24.47 -0.22 9.55
CA GLU A 56 -25.52 -0.31 8.52
C GLU A 56 -25.33 0.68 7.36
N VAL A 57 -24.49 1.73 7.56
CA VAL A 57 -24.31 2.79 6.58
C VAL A 57 -23.07 2.50 5.71
N GLY A 58 -23.28 1.81 4.59
CA GLY A 58 -22.21 1.38 3.68
C GLY A 58 -21.37 2.51 3.07
N VAL A 59 -21.88 3.75 3.03
CA VAL A 59 -21.16 4.91 2.45
C VAL A 59 -19.85 5.19 3.17
N PHE A 60 -19.79 5.04 4.50
CA PHE A 60 -18.57 5.22 5.28
C PHE A 60 -17.47 4.23 4.86
N ARG A 61 -17.85 2.99 4.59
CA ARG A 61 -16.96 1.95 4.08
C ARG A 61 -16.41 2.28 2.69
N TRP A 62 -17.22 2.89 1.83
CA TRP A 62 -16.79 3.27 0.49
C TRP A 62 -15.75 4.40 0.54
N ILE A 63 -15.96 5.39 1.41
CA ILE A 63 -15.00 6.47 1.63
C ILE A 63 -13.70 5.90 2.20
N GLY A 64 -13.79 5.02 3.20
CA GLY A 64 -12.64 4.39 3.84
C GLY A 64 -11.77 3.60 2.89
N ARG A 65 -12.37 2.88 1.93
CA ARG A 65 -11.64 2.12 0.91
C ARG A 65 -10.76 2.97 0.01
N LEU A 66 -11.05 4.26 -0.14
CA LEU A 66 -10.19 5.19 -0.88
C LEU A 66 -8.89 5.50 -0.13
N ALA A 67 -8.87 5.36 1.19
CA ALA A 67 -7.68 5.62 1.99
C ALA A 67 -6.53 4.68 1.63
N PHE A 68 -6.81 3.40 1.44
CA PHE A 68 -5.79 2.38 1.21
C PHE A 68 -4.95 2.62 -0.06
N PRO A 69 -5.54 2.80 -1.26
CA PRO A 69 -4.76 3.10 -2.46
C PRO A 69 -4.00 4.42 -2.37
N ILE A 70 -4.54 5.43 -1.67
CA ILE A 70 -3.83 6.69 -1.46
C ILE A 70 -2.60 6.46 -0.58
N PHE A 71 -2.71 5.68 0.50
CA PHE A 71 -1.55 5.30 1.31
C PHE A 71 -0.52 4.50 0.52
N CYS A 72 -0.94 3.50 -0.26
CA CYS A 72 -0.03 2.73 -1.12
C CYS A 72 0.72 3.64 -2.10
N TYR A 73 0.05 4.61 -2.70
CA TYR A 73 0.66 5.61 -3.56
C TYR A 73 1.68 6.47 -2.80
N CYS A 74 1.29 7.06 -1.67
CA CYS A 74 2.17 7.90 -0.84
C CYS A 74 3.41 7.13 -0.35
N LEU A 75 3.24 5.86 0.03
CA LEU A 75 4.34 4.99 0.46
C LEU A 75 5.28 4.66 -0.70
N THR A 76 4.73 4.42 -1.91
CA THR A 76 5.54 4.19 -3.11
C THR A 76 6.35 5.42 -3.48
N VAL A 77 5.74 6.61 -3.42
CA VAL A 77 6.45 7.89 -3.62
C VAL A 77 7.52 8.06 -2.54
N GLY A 78 7.18 7.80 -1.27
CA GLY A 78 8.14 7.81 -0.17
C GLY A 78 9.34 6.89 -0.42
N LEU A 79 9.10 5.65 -0.87
CA LEU A 79 10.16 4.69 -1.21
C LEU A 79 11.10 5.21 -2.30
N LEU A 80 10.58 5.94 -3.30
CA LEU A 80 11.36 6.45 -4.42
C LEU A 80 12.23 7.65 -4.03
N TYR A 81 11.72 8.54 -3.19
CA TYR A 81 12.32 9.84 -2.92
C TYR A 81 12.96 9.98 -1.52
N THR A 82 12.66 9.06 -0.58
CA THR A 82 13.25 9.10 0.76
C THR A 82 14.72 8.68 0.73
N HIS A 83 15.59 9.49 1.34
CA HIS A 83 17.02 9.21 1.47
C HIS A 83 17.27 7.99 2.38
N ASP A 84 16.50 7.85 3.47
CA ASP A 84 16.65 6.77 4.45
C ASP A 84 15.37 5.94 4.57
N VAL A 85 15.25 4.94 3.69
CA VAL A 85 14.10 4.04 3.65
C VAL A 85 14.00 3.19 4.93
N ARG A 86 15.13 2.91 5.61
CA ARG A 86 15.11 2.12 6.86
C ARG A 86 14.39 2.88 7.96
N LYS A 87 14.68 4.16 8.15
CA LYS A 87 13.96 5.01 9.12
C LYS A 87 12.48 5.12 8.76
N TYR A 88 12.17 5.18 7.47
CA TYR A 88 10.78 5.23 7.02
C TYR A 88 10.02 3.94 7.36
N LEU A 89 10.61 2.77 7.10
CA LEU A 89 10.09 1.47 7.50
C LEU A 89 9.93 1.36 9.03
N THR A 90 10.95 1.77 9.79
CA THR A 90 10.89 1.72 11.26
C THR A 90 9.75 2.56 11.81
N ARG A 91 9.55 3.79 11.31
CA ARG A 91 8.43 4.64 11.72
C ARG A 91 7.08 4.01 11.42
N LEU A 92 6.92 3.43 10.22
CA LEU A 92 5.68 2.77 9.83
C LEU A 92 5.44 1.51 10.68
N GLY A 93 6.49 0.72 10.95
CA GLY A 93 6.40 -0.48 11.81
C GLY A 93 6.04 -0.15 13.26
N ILE A 94 6.65 0.89 13.84
CA ILE A 94 6.29 1.37 15.19
C ILE A 94 4.83 1.83 15.20
N PHE A 95 4.39 2.56 14.17
CA PHE A 95 3.01 3.02 14.09
C PHE A 95 2.02 1.85 13.95
N ALA A 96 2.37 0.82 13.18
CA ALA A 96 1.59 -0.40 13.07
C ALA A 96 1.43 -1.12 14.42
N LEU A 97 2.52 -1.23 15.19
CA LEU A 97 2.51 -1.84 16.53
C LEU A 97 1.66 -1.04 17.53
N VAL A 98 1.84 0.30 17.54
CA VAL A 98 1.09 1.18 18.46
C VAL A 98 -0.40 1.18 18.13
N SER A 99 -0.77 1.13 16.85
CA SER A 99 -2.19 1.15 16.44
C SER A 99 -2.90 -0.19 16.60
N GLN A 100 -2.17 -1.32 16.75
CA GLN A 100 -2.77 -2.65 16.87
C GLN A 100 -3.75 -2.79 18.04
N PRO A 101 -3.41 -2.45 19.29
CA PRO A 101 -4.35 -2.57 20.40
C PRO A 101 -5.60 -1.71 20.23
N PHE A 102 -5.48 -0.52 19.67
CA PHE A 102 -6.64 0.35 19.39
C PHE A 102 -7.53 -0.23 18.31
N TYR A 103 -6.95 -0.86 17.28
CA TYR A 103 -7.69 -1.55 16.24
C TYR A 103 -8.51 -2.70 16.81
N ILE A 104 -7.91 -3.54 17.65
CA ILE A 104 -8.60 -4.67 18.27
C ILE A 104 -9.75 -4.19 19.16
N LEU A 105 -9.49 -3.19 20.01
CA LEU A 105 -10.51 -2.63 20.90
C LEU A 105 -11.68 -1.96 20.16
N ALA A 106 -11.43 -1.41 18.97
CA ALA A 106 -12.47 -0.75 18.18
C ALA A 106 -13.39 -1.73 17.43
N PHE A 107 -12.86 -2.88 16.99
CA PHE A 107 -13.57 -3.79 16.08
C PHE A 107 -13.89 -5.18 16.67
N HIS A 108 -13.36 -5.49 17.85
CA HIS A 108 -13.59 -6.79 18.49
C HIS A 108 -14.09 -6.63 19.94
N PRO A 109 -14.89 -7.57 20.45
CA PRO A 109 -15.32 -7.54 21.83
C PRO A 109 -14.14 -7.53 22.83
N VAL A 110 -14.23 -6.73 23.87
CA VAL A 110 -13.14 -6.58 24.86
C VAL A 110 -12.72 -7.91 25.49
N GLY A 111 -13.67 -8.84 25.67
CA GLY A 111 -13.40 -10.17 26.21
C GLY A 111 -12.58 -11.10 25.29
N GLU A 112 -12.50 -10.77 24.00
CA GLU A 112 -11.80 -11.56 22.97
C GLU A 112 -10.48 -10.91 22.51
N PHE A 113 -9.95 -9.96 23.25
CA PHE A 113 -8.75 -9.21 22.88
C PHE A 113 -7.59 -10.12 22.50
N TRP A 114 -7.27 -11.12 23.34
CA TRP A 114 -6.16 -12.03 23.10
C TRP A 114 -6.38 -12.97 21.91
N ALA A 115 -7.62 -13.40 21.67
CA ALA A 115 -7.96 -14.24 20.52
C ALA A 115 -7.80 -13.51 19.19
N ASN A 116 -7.99 -12.20 19.20
CA ASN A 116 -7.95 -11.36 18.00
C ASN A 116 -6.60 -10.65 17.77
N LEU A 117 -5.57 -10.96 18.55
CA LEU A 117 -4.21 -10.41 18.35
C LEU A 117 -3.61 -10.74 16.97
N THR A 118 -4.05 -11.81 16.35
CA THR A 118 -3.59 -12.25 15.03
C THR A 118 -4.33 -11.60 13.86
N ASN A 119 -5.35 -10.78 14.13
CA ASN A 119 -6.01 -9.97 13.12
C ASN A 119 -5.23 -8.67 12.94
N TRP A 120 -4.32 -8.66 11.98
CA TRP A 120 -3.39 -7.57 11.76
C TRP A 120 -4.06 -6.36 11.11
N ASN A 121 -3.83 -5.18 11.68
CA ASN A 121 -4.35 -3.93 11.14
C ASN A 121 -3.72 -3.56 9.79
N ILE A 122 -4.32 -2.62 9.10
CA ILE A 122 -3.92 -2.13 7.78
C ILE A 122 -2.46 -1.63 7.71
N PHE A 123 -1.92 -1.09 8.80
CA PHE A 123 -0.54 -0.57 8.81
C PHE A 123 0.51 -1.68 8.74
N PHE A 124 0.21 -2.88 9.24
CA PHE A 124 1.06 -4.05 9.04
C PHE A 124 1.08 -4.48 7.58
N THR A 125 -0.08 -4.48 6.90
CA THR A 125 -0.14 -4.75 5.46
C THR A 125 0.70 -3.73 4.68
N LEU A 126 0.57 -2.44 5.00
CA LEU A 126 1.34 -1.37 4.39
C LEU A 126 2.83 -1.49 4.67
N PHE A 127 3.21 -1.86 5.91
CA PHE A 127 4.60 -2.07 6.32
C PHE A 127 5.24 -3.23 5.55
N LEU A 128 4.57 -4.39 5.50
CA LEU A 128 5.06 -5.56 4.78
C LEU A 128 5.12 -5.30 3.27
N SER A 129 4.13 -4.61 2.73
CA SER A 129 4.12 -4.21 1.31
C SER A 129 5.30 -3.29 0.99
N LEU A 130 5.57 -2.30 1.84
CA LEU A 130 6.71 -1.40 1.69
C LEU A 130 8.05 -2.13 1.87
N LEU A 131 8.14 -3.09 2.80
CA LEU A 131 9.32 -3.94 3.00
C LEU A 131 9.59 -4.80 1.77
N GLY A 132 8.57 -5.40 1.18
CA GLY A 132 8.67 -6.16 -0.07
C GLY A 132 9.16 -5.28 -1.22
N MET A 133 8.57 -4.09 -1.38
CA MET A 133 8.99 -3.13 -2.40
C MET A 133 10.41 -2.59 -2.18
N TYR A 134 10.84 -2.41 -0.93
CA TYR A 134 12.22 -2.11 -0.60
C TYR A 134 13.15 -3.26 -0.99
N GLY A 135 12.77 -4.50 -0.73
CA GLY A 135 13.51 -5.68 -1.16
C GLY A 135 13.67 -5.75 -2.69
N LEU A 136 12.60 -5.43 -3.43
CA LEU A 136 12.64 -5.35 -4.89
C LEU A 136 13.59 -4.26 -5.38
N LYS A 137 13.53 -3.06 -4.80
CA LYS A 137 14.41 -1.93 -5.13
C LYS A 137 15.89 -2.25 -4.89
N GLU A 138 16.21 -2.91 -3.76
CA GLU A 138 17.59 -3.27 -3.36
C GLU A 138 18.07 -4.59 -3.95
N ARG A 139 17.29 -5.22 -4.84
CA ARG A 139 17.56 -6.56 -5.43
C ARG A 139 17.65 -7.70 -4.37
N LYS A 140 17.05 -7.51 -3.23
CA LYS A 140 16.96 -8.52 -2.16
C LYS A 140 15.67 -9.32 -2.33
N TRP A 141 15.64 -10.20 -3.31
CA TRP A 141 14.46 -10.97 -3.69
C TRP A 141 13.84 -11.78 -2.56
N TRP A 142 14.69 -12.21 -1.62
CA TRP A 142 14.23 -12.94 -0.45
C TRP A 142 13.32 -12.09 0.46
N LEU A 143 13.58 -10.76 0.58
CA LEU A 143 12.70 -9.86 1.32
C LEU A 143 11.33 -9.72 0.64
N PHE A 144 11.32 -9.62 -0.70
CA PHE A 144 10.08 -9.56 -1.44
C PHE A 144 9.27 -10.86 -1.30
N ALA A 145 9.94 -12.03 -1.45
CA ALA A 145 9.32 -13.32 -1.27
C ALA A 145 8.80 -13.53 0.16
N LEU A 146 9.58 -13.12 1.17
CA LEU A 146 9.17 -13.19 2.57
C LEU A 146 7.94 -12.32 2.84
N ALA A 147 7.92 -11.08 2.35
CA ALA A 147 6.79 -10.18 2.53
C ALA A 147 5.52 -10.74 1.86
N LEU A 148 5.66 -11.24 0.62
CA LEU A 148 4.55 -11.85 -0.11
C LEU A 148 4.02 -13.10 0.61
N PHE A 149 4.90 -13.98 1.07
CA PHE A 149 4.54 -15.18 1.81
C PHE A 149 3.81 -14.81 3.12
N THR A 150 4.36 -13.87 3.89
CA THR A 150 3.78 -13.45 5.16
C THR A 150 2.37 -12.87 4.98
N VAL A 151 2.21 -11.98 4.01
CA VAL A 151 0.90 -11.34 3.73
C VAL A 151 -0.13 -12.35 3.18
N SER A 152 0.32 -13.40 2.48
CA SER A 152 -0.57 -14.44 1.94
C SER A 152 -0.93 -15.52 2.97
N TRP A 153 -0.09 -15.73 3.99
CA TRP A 153 -0.28 -16.79 4.97
C TRP A 153 -1.13 -16.37 6.18
N TRP A 154 -0.98 -15.13 6.63
CA TRP A 154 -1.72 -14.60 7.78
C TRP A 154 -2.91 -13.75 7.37
N ASN A 155 -3.89 -13.60 8.30
CA ASN A 155 -5.05 -12.74 8.13
C ASN A 155 -4.68 -11.25 8.27
N PHE A 156 -4.20 -10.67 7.18
CA PHE A 156 -3.97 -9.24 7.09
C PHE A 156 -5.16 -8.54 6.45
N ASP A 157 -5.46 -7.36 6.96
CA ASP A 157 -6.40 -6.46 6.31
C ASP A 157 -5.85 -6.08 4.92
N TYR A 158 -6.66 -6.26 3.86
CA TYR A 158 -6.27 -6.11 2.45
C TYR A 158 -5.23 -7.11 1.90
N SER A 159 -4.72 -8.04 2.69
CA SER A 159 -3.87 -9.15 2.22
C SER A 159 -2.80 -8.74 1.18
N GLY A 160 -2.67 -9.48 0.08
CA GLY A 160 -1.70 -9.20 -1.00
C GLY A 160 -1.98 -7.95 -1.85
N THR A 161 -3.16 -7.34 -1.71
CA THR A 161 -3.55 -6.15 -2.50
C THR A 161 -2.61 -4.97 -2.28
N GLY A 162 -2.03 -4.83 -1.07
CA GLY A 162 -1.05 -3.78 -0.77
C GLY A 162 0.21 -3.89 -1.63
N ILE A 163 0.80 -5.09 -1.71
CA ILE A 163 1.98 -5.34 -2.54
C ILE A 163 1.63 -5.13 -4.01
N GLN A 164 0.48 -5.65 -4.46
CA GLN A 164 0.03 -5.49 -5.84
C GLN A 164 -0.13 -4.02 -6.24
N LEU A 165 -0.79 -3.20 -5.41
CA LEU A 165 -0.98 -1.77 -5.70
C LEU A 165 0.34 -0.99 -5.70
N MET A 166 1.20 -1.23 -4.70
CA MET A 166 2.51 -0.57 -4.67
C MET A 166 3.36 -0.97 -5.88
N LEU A 167 3.29 -2.23 -6.32
CA LEU A 167 3.98 -2.71 -7.51
C LEU A 167 3.46 -2.01 -8.78
N ILE A 168 2.14 -1.88 -8.93
CA ILE A 168 1.51 -1.14 -10.04
C ILE A 168 2.01 0.31 -10.06
N PHE A 169 1.95 1.02 -8.93
CA PHE A 169 2.40 2.41 -8.85
C PHE A 169 3.90 2.56 -9.09
N TYR A 170 4.70 1.61 -8.63
CA TYR A 170 6.14 1.60 -8.85
C TYR A 170 6.51 1.38 -10.32
N LEU A 171 5.90 0.39 -10.99
CA LEU A 171 6.19 0.05 -12.38
C LEU A 171 5.62 1.07 -13.35
N CYS A 172 4.42 1.59 -13.05
CA CYS A 172 3.70 2.53 -13.90
C CYS A 172 4.01 4.01 -13.59
N ARG A 173 5.03 4.30 -12.76
CA ARG A 173 5.41 5.67 -12.37
C ARG A 173 5.61 6.65 -13.53
N ASN A 174 6.05 6.14 -14.70
CA ASN A 174 6.25 6.94 -15.92
C ASN A 174 5.04 6.92 -16.87
N ARG A 175 4.00 6.15 -16.54
CA ARG A 175 2.78 5.98 -17.35
C ARG A 175 1.54 6.00 -16.47
N PRO A 176 1.15 7.16 -15.92
CA PRO A 176 0.08 7.26 -14.91
C PRO A 176 -1.27 6.74 -15.44
N ARG A 177 -1.57 6.92 -16.72
CA ARG A 177 -2.81 6.39 -17.34
C ARG A 177 -2.85 4.86 -17.32
N LEU A 178 -1.71 4.20 -17.59
CA LEU A 178 -1.61 2.74 -17.50
C LEU A 178 -1.75 2.26 -16.07
N GLY A 179 -1.12 2.96 -15.12
CA GLY A 179 -1.25 2.69 -13.69
C GLY A 179 -2.69 2.79 -13.21
N ALA A 180 -3.41 3.83 -13.62
CA ALA A 180 -4.83 3.98 -13.31
C ALA A 180 -5.68 2.87 -13.91
N ALA A 181 -5.43 2.49 -15.17
CA ALA A 181 -6.15 1.40 -15.82
C ALA A 181 -5.91 0.04 -15.10
N LEU A 182 -4.66 -0.28 -14.76
CA LEU A 182 -4.33 -1.51 -14.02
C LEU A 182 -4.93 -1.50 -12.60
N TYR A 183 -4.94 -0.34 -11.95
CA TYR A 183 -5.61 -0.18 -10.67
C TYR A 183 -7.11 -0.50 -10.77
N LEU A 184 -7.81 0.08 -11.73
CA LEU A 184 -9.25 -0.19 -11.95
C LEU A 184 -9.49 -1.66 -12.29
N LEU A 185 -8.65 -2.25 -13.16
CA LEU A 185 -8.72 -3.67 -13.50
C LEU A 185 -8.52 -4.59 -12.29
N SER A 186 -7.69 -4.21 -11.33
CA SER A 186 -7.46 -5.00 -10.12
C SER A 186 -8.68 -5.12 -9.20
N TYR A 187 -9.65 -4.21 -9.33
CA TYR A 187 -10.92 -4.25 -8.58
C TYR A 187 -12.06 -4.96 -9.33
N LEU A 188 -11.90 -5.28 -10.61
CA LEU A 188 -12.92 -5.99 -11.38
C LEU A 188 -13.37 -7.31 -10.75
N PRO A 189 -12.47 -8.19 -10.24
CA PRO A 189 -12.90 -9.44 -9.61
C PRO A 189 -13.76 -9.20 -8.37
N ALA A 190 -13.47 -8.18 -7.59
CA ALA A 190 -14.25 -7.82 -6.42
C ALA A 190 -15.66 -7.30 -6.80
N LEU A 191 -15.76 -6.53 -7.90
CA LEU A 191 -17.05 -6.07 -8.43
C LEU A 191 -17.90 -7.21 -9.01
N MET A 192 -17.25 -8.22 -9.64
CA MET A 192 -17.96 -9.35 -10.25
C MET A 192 -18.46 -10.38 -9.24
N ASN A 193 -17.76 -10.55 -8.11
CA ASN A 193 -18.11 -11.56 -7.09
C ASN A 193 -19.10 -11.05 -6.05
N GLY A 194 -19.59 -9.82 -6.19
CA GLY A 194 -20.48 -9.18 -5.19
C GLY A 194 -19.72 -8.98 -3.86
N TRP A 195 -19.77 -7.81 -3.36
CA TRP A 195 -19.15 -7.46 -2.05
C TRP A 195 -19.92 -8.11 -0.91
#